data_e5edd0e8e6bddf099b67204ec051267a
#
_entry.id   e5edd0e8e6bddf099b67204ec051267a
#
_cell.length_a   1.000
_cell.length_b   1.000
_cell.length_c   1.000
_cell.angle_alpha   90.00
_cell.angle_beta   90.00
_cell.angle_gamma   90.00
#
_symmetry.space_group_name_H-M   'P 1'
#
loop_
_entity.id
_entity.type
_entity.pdbx_description
1 polymer ?
#
loop_
_entity_poly.entity_id
_entity_poly.type
_entity_poly.pdbx_seq_one_letter_code
_entity_poly.pdbx_strand_id
1 'polypeptide(L)'
;MLQQFGKLLGVFPFSKLAKRGPVMRIYAIELVEPPVFEREFPVGTEVDVMVEAMREFLQADCACEIDTFWDLWQYDGEWKLRPAPLTLACYGPEFESEHGDHLRIEFGLDALFLPIPGIEGSLRTGQSNLRSLLHLVKDLEEALDIESRQVWSESGANFAEVLRMALGTYNVN
;
A
#
# COMPACT_ATOMS: atom_id res chain seq x y z
N MET A 1 0.47 3.40 18.03
CA MET A 1 0.39 2.39 16.96
C MET A 1 -1.03 2.21 16.45
N LEU A 2 -1.97 1.56 17.13
CA LEU A 2 -3.34 1.29 16.67
C LEU A 2 -4.10 2.53 16.17
N GLN A 3 -3.99 3.66 16.87
CA GLN A 3 -4.62 4.92 16.48
C GLN A 3 -4.08 5.45 15.13
N GLN A 4 -2.77 5.39 14.91
CA GLN A 4 -2.15 5.85 13.66
C GLN A 4 -2.49 4.91 12.50
N PHE A 5 -2.48 3.60 12.74
CA PHE A 5 -2.90 2.64 11.73
C PHE A 5 -4.38 2.78 11.37
N GLY A 6 -5.26 3.00 12.37
CA GLY A 6 -6.66 3.30 12.12
C GLY A 6 -6.87 4.56 11.25
N LYS A 7 -6.07 5.61 11.45
CA LYS A 7 -6.08 6.82 10.60
C LYS A 7 -5.63 6.49 9.16
N LEU A 8 -4.55 5.69 8.99
CA LEU A 8 -4.09 5.24 7.68
C LEU A 8 -5.22 4.49 6.97
N LEU A 9 -5.85 3.51 7.63
CA LEU A 9 -6.98 2.76 7.07
C LEU A 9 -8.14 3.67 6.70
N GLY A 10 -8.41 4.71 7.49
CA GLY A 10 -9.50 5.66 7.27
C GLY A 10 -9.34 6.54 6.02
N VAL A 11 -8.10 6.84 5.62
CA VAL A 11 -7.82 7.64 4.41
C VAL A 11 -7.48 6.77 3.20
N PHE A 12 -7.18 5.48 3.41
CA PHE A 12 -6.81 4.59 2.33
C PHE A 12 -7.99 4.32 1.38
N PRO A 13 -7.82 4.51 0.05
CA PRO A 13 -8.89 4.33 -0.93
C PRO A 13 -9.08 2.86 -1.30
N PHE A 14 -9.69 2.07 -0.42
CA PHE A 14 -9.99 0.67 -0.69
C PHE A 14 -10.72 0.47 -2.02
N SER A 15 -10.37 -0.62 -2.72
CA SER A 15 -10.96 -0.95 -4.02
C SER A 15 -12.48 -1.08 -3.94
N LYS A 16 -13.17 -0.47 -4.91
CA LYS A 16 -14.62 -0.64 -5.14
C LYS A 16 -14.92 -1.76 -6.14
N LEU A 17 -13.91 -2.26 -6.86
CA LEU A 17 -14.01 -3.28 -7.90
C LEU A 17 -13.61 -4.67 -7.40
N ALA A 18 -12.92 -4.76 -6.26
CA ALA A 18 -12.50 -6.03 -5.68
C ALA A 18 -13.71 -6.89 -5.28
N LYS A 19 -13.59 -8.20 -5.55
CA LYS A 19 -14.60 -9.20 -5.17
C LYS A 19 -14.29 -9.87 -3.83
N ARG A 20 -13.10 -9.63 -3.28
CA ARG A 20 -12.65 -10.09 -1.97
C ARG A 20 -12.41 -8.89 -1.08
N GLY A 21 -12.72 -9.04 0.18
CA GLY A 21 -12.43 -8.02 1.17
C GLY A 21 -11.01 -8.12 1.71
N PRO A 22 -10.65 -7.26 2.66
CA PRO A 22 -9.34 -7.27 3.30
C PRO A 22 -9.11 -8.55 4.10
N VAL A 23 -7.85 -9.03 4.10
CA VAL A 23 -7.39 -10.12 4.96
C VAL A 23 -6.37 -9.56 5.94
N MET A 24 -6.70 -9.61 7.21
CA MET A 24 -5.83 -9.15 8.31
C MET A 24 -5.07 -10.33 8.89
N ARG A 25 -3.75 -10.13 9.14
CA ARG A 25 -2.90 -11.04 9.89
C ARG A 25 -2.14 -10.29 10.96
N ILE A 26 -2.00 -10.90 12.13
CA ILE A 26 -1.18 -10.36 13.22
C ILE A 26 -0.10 -11.38 13.55
N TYR A 27 1.12 -10.90 13.64
CA TYR A 27 2.33 -11.67 13.93
C TYR A 27 2.92 -11.20 15.26
N ALA A 28 3.35 -12.14 16.12
CA ALA A 28 3.83 -11.84 17.46
C ALA A 28 5.36 -11.80 17.59
N ILE A 29 6.11 -12.37 16.64
CA ILE A 29 7.58 -12.48 16.74
C ILE A 29 8.21 -11.99 15.44
N GLU A 30 7.96 -12.70 14.35
CA GLU A 30 8.52 -12.43 13.02
C GLU A 30 7.44 -12.67 11.96
N LEU A 31 7.54 -11.98 10.82
CA LEU A 31 6.60 -12.15 9.69
C LEU A 31 6.70 -13.52 9.01
N VAL A 32 7.79 -14.26 9.23
CA VAL A 32 7.98 -15.62 8.69
C VAL A 32 7.28 -16.70 9.53
N GLU A 33 6.91 -16.38 10.76
CA GLU A 33 6.15 -17.27 11.62
C GLU A 33 4.66 -17.26 11.24
N PRO A 34 3.90 -18.34 11.56
CA PRO A 34 2.45 -18.31 11.37
C PRO A 34 1.80 -17.16 12.15
N PRO A 35 0.82 -16.46 11.57
CA PRO A 35 0.12 -15.39 12.27
C PRO A 35 -0.61 -15.95 13.51
N VAL A 36 -0.58 -15.21 14.60
CA VAL A 36 -1.34 -15.52 15.82
C VAL A 36 -2.83 -15.22 15.66
N PHE A 37 -3.17 -14.39 14.67
CA PHE A 37 -4.53 -14.08 14.30
C PHE A 37 -4.62 -13.88 12.79
N GLU A 38 -5.64 -14.48 12.16
CA GLU A 38 -5.99 -14.23 10.75
C GLU A 38 -7.51 -14.10 10.62
N ARG A 39 -7.94 -13.08 9.86
CA ARG A 39 -9.35 -12.86 9.57
C ARG A 39 -9.55 -12.22 8.19
N GLU A 40 -10.42 -12.83 7.39
CA GLU A 40 -10.97 -12.22 6.17
C GLU A 40 -12.21 -11.40 6.52
N PHE A 41 -12.29 -10.17 6.01
CA PHE A 41 -13.43 -9.29 6.16
C PHE A 41 -14.24 -9.24 4.86
N PRO A 42 -15.56 -9.06 4.92
CA PRO A 42 -16.39 -8.78 3.75
C PRO A 42 -15.93 -7.51 3.00
N VAL A 43 -16.19 -7.46 1.71
CA VAL A 43 -16.03 -6.22 0.92
C VAL A 43 -16.90 -5.11 1.53
N GLY A 44 -16.31 -3.92 1.69
CA GLY A 44 -17.00 -2.77 2.25
C GLY A 44 -17.12 -2.78 3.79
N THR A 45 -16.35 -3.65 4.47
CA THR A 45 -16.25 -3.60 5.94
C THR A 45 -15.74 -2.24 6.39
N GLU A 46 -16.43 -1.63 7.33
CA GLU A 46 -16.03 -0.35 7.94
C GLU A 46 -14.69 -0.48 8.68
N VAL A 47 -13.89 0.58 8.60
CA VAL A 47 -12.54 0.61 9.20
C VAL A 47 -12.58 0.34 10.72
N ASP A 48 -13.59 0.87 11.42
CA ASP A 48 -13.74 0.69 12.86
C ASP A 48 -13.88 -0.79 13.25
N VAL A 49 -14.51 -1.61 12.40
CA VAL A 49 -14.64 -3.07 12.63
C VAL A 49 -13.28 -3.76 12.53
N MET A 50 -12.43 -3.34 11.60
CA MET A 50 -11.07 -3.84 11.46
C MET A 50 -10.19 -3.40 12.64
N VAL A 51 -10.27 -2.13 13.03
CA VAL A 51 -9.54 -1.57 14.17
C VAL A 51 -9.92 -2.27 15.48
N GLU A 52 -11.21 -2.55 15.68
CA GLU A 52 -11.66 -3.27 16.87
C GLU A 52 -11.16 -4.71 16.92
N ALA A 53 -11.14 -5.41 15.77
CA ALA A 53 -10.58 -6.75 15.67
C ALA A 53 -9.06 -6.80 15.98
N MET A 54 -8.31 -5.75 15.65
CA MET A 54 -6.88 -5.65 15.98
C MET A 54 -6.64 -5.43 17.48
N ARG A 55 -7.54 -4.73 18.17
CA ARG A 55 -7.34 -4.23 19.53
C ARG A 55 -6.98 -5.32 20.52
N GLU A 56 -7.53 -6.52 20.34
CA GLU A 56 -7.31 -7.65 21.24
C GLU A 56 -5.93 -8.30 21.09
N PHE A 57 -5.33 -8.19 19.89
CA PHE A 57 -4.14 -8.95 19.51
C PHE A 57 -2.90 -8.09 19.28
N LEU A 58 -3.07 -6.81 18.98
CA LEU A 58 -1.97 -5.92 18.61
C LEU A 58 -1.25 -5.40 19.85
N GLN A 59 -0.17 -6.06 20.23
CA GLN A 59 0.73 -5.68 21.34
C GLN A 59 1.95 -4.90 20.80
N ALA A 60 2.82 -4.42 21.72
CA ALA A 60 4.02 -3.65 21.36
C ALA A 60 5.03 -4.43 20.52
N ASP A 61 5.08 -5.74 20.70
CA ASP A 61 5.94 -6.70 20.00
C ASP A 61 5.28 -7.37 18.80
N CYS A 62 4.09 -6.88 18.39
CA CYS A 62 3.35 -7.45 17.27
C CYS A 62 3.45 -6.58 16.00
N ALA A 63 3.28 -7.22 14.86
CA ALA A 63 2.99 -6.59 13.58
C ALA A 63 1.59 -6.97 13.09
N CYS A 64 0.93 -6.04 12.40
CA CYS A 64 -0.32 -6.30 11.71
C CYS A 64 -0.15 -6.02 10.22
N GLU A 65 -0.53 -6.96 9.38
CA GLU A 65 -0.62 -6.81 7.93
C GLU A 65 -2.07 -6.94 7.47
N ILE A 66 -2.47 -6.09 6.53
CA ILE A 66 -3.78 -6.15 5.87
C ILE A 66 -3.55 -6.23 4.37
N ASP A 67 -3.74 -7.42 3.81
CA ASP A 67 -3.78 -7.59 2.36
C ASP A 67 -5.10 -7.06 1.84
N THR A 68 -5.03 -6.17 0.88
CA THR A 68 -6.21 -5.51 0.30
C THR A 68 -5.96 -5.11 -1.15
N PHE A 69 -6.85 -4.30 -1.71
CA PHE A 69 -6.79 -3.88 -3.11
C PHE A 69 -7.04 -2.38 -3.25
N TRP A 70 -6.39 -1.80 -4.27
CA TRP A 70 -6.64 -0.45 -4.76
C TRP A 70 -6.98 -0.46 -6.25
N ASP A 71 -7.92 0.36 -6.69
CA ASP A 71 -8.31 0.45 -8.09
C ASP A 71 -7.31 1.31 -8.86
N LEU A 72 -6.46 0.65 -9.66
CA LEU A 72 -5.44 1.29 -10.50
C LEU A 72 -5.60 0.86 -11.96
N TRP A 73 -5.16 1.73 -12.88
CA TRP A 73 -5.11 1.40 -14.30
C TRP A 73 -4.05 0.33 -14.55
N GLN A 74 -4.44 -0.74 -15.23
CA GLN A 74 -3.59 -1.87 -15.57
C GLN A 74 -3.79 -2.24 -17.05
N TYR A 75 -2.71 -2.68 -17.71
CA TYR A 75 -2.74 -3.14 -19.08
C TYR A 75 -2.78 -4.67 -19.16
N ASP A 76 -3.75 -5.18 -19.89
CA ASP A 76 -3.89 -6.60 -20.21
C ASP A 76 -4.55 -6.70 -21.60
N GLY A 77 -3.77 -6.35 -22.66
CA GLY A 77 -4.27 -6.14 -24.01
C GLY A 77 -5.04 -4.83 -24.19
N GLU A 78 -5.66 -4.32 -23.16
CA GLU A 78 -6.34 -3.02 -23.10
C GLU A 78 -6.18 -2.38 -21.72
N TRP A 79 -6.29 -1.05 -21.63
CA TRP A 79 -6.24 -0.33 -20.37
C TRP A 79 -7.58 -0.41 -19.64
N LYS A 80 -7.55 -0.96 -18.42
CA LYS A 80 -8.72 -1.05 -17.53
C LYS A 80 -8.38 -0.65 -16.11
N LEU A 81 -9.32 -0.03 -15.43
CA LEU A 81 -9.27 0.15 -13.99
C LEU A 81 -9.56 -1.20 -13.33
N ARG A 82 -8.63 -1.71 -12.54
CA ARG A 82 -8.71 -3.03 -11.90
C ARG A 82 -8.18 -2.99 -10.47
N PRO A 83 -8.65 -3.89 -9.59
CA PRO A 83 -8.07 -4.05 -8.26
C PRO A 83 -6.60 -4.50 -8.36
N ALA A 84 -5.68 -3.67 -7.88
CA ALA A 84 -4.27 -4.01 -7.70
C ALA A 84 -4.07 -4.47 -6.25
N PRO A 85 -3.46 -5.65 -6.00
CA PRO A 85 -3.19 -6.11 -4.65
C PRO A 85 -2.12 -5.25 -4.01
N LEU A 86 -2.24 -5.04 -2.71
CA LEU A 86 -1.25 -4.36 -1.88
C LEU A 86 -1.39 -4.80 -0.43
N THR A 87 -0.35 -4.53 0.37
CA THR A 87 -0.34 -4.79 1.81
C THR A 87 -0.18 -3.48 2.58
N LEU A 88 -1.03 -3.28 3.58
CA LEU A 88 -0.91 -2.23 4.59
C LEU A 88 -0.35 -2.85 5.85
N ALA A 89 0.78 -2.35 6.36
CA ALA A 89 1.42 -2.92 7.53
C ALA A 89 1.62 -1.89 8.64
N CYS A 90 1.55 -2.37 9.87
CA CYS A 90 1.81 -1.61 11.09
C CYS A 90 2.69 -2.45 12.02
N TYR A 91 3.82 -1.90 12.42
CA TYR A 91 4.80 -2.56 13.28
C TYR A 91 4.77 -1.95 14.68
N GLY A 92 4.73 -2.78 15.69
CA GLY A 92 4.86 -2.37 17.07
C GLY A 92 6.25 -1.81 17.37
N PRO A 93 6.38 -0.97 18.41
CA PRO A 93 7.66 -0.35 18.74
C PRO A 93 8.75 -1.33 19.19
N GLU A 94 8.36 -2.55 19.58
CA GLU A 94 9.26 -3.63 19.99
C GLU A 94 9.36 -4.72 18.91
N PHE A 95 8.63 -4.59 17.79
CA PHE A 95 8.74 -5.51 16.66
C PHE A 95 9.91 -5.10 15.77
N GLU A 96 10.83 -6.00 15.48
CA GLU A 96 11.95 -5.75 14.57
C GLU A 96 11.48 -5.73 13.12
N SER A 97 11.11 -4.54 12.61
CA SER A 97 10.85 -4.36 11.19
C SER A 97 12.17 -4.19 10.43
N GLU A 98 12.27 -4.74 9.23
CA GLU A 98 13.49 -4.72 8.39
C GLU A 98 14.01 -3.30 8.12
N HIS A 99 13.13 -2.30 8.10
CA HIS A 99 13.46 -0.91 7.78
C HIS A 99 13.28 0.06 8.95
N GLY A 100 12.88 -0.42 10.12
CA GLY A 100 12.62 0.41 11.30
C GLY A 100 11.41 1.34 11.16
N ASP A 101 10.54 1.07 10.20
CA ASP A 101 9.30 1.79 9.97
C ASP A 101 8.18 1.31 10.90
N HIS A 102 7.25 2.21 11.24
CA HIS A 102 6.06 1.87 12.02
C HIS A 102 4.83 1.61 11.16
N LEU A 103 4.78 2.21 9.97
CA LEU A 103 3.70 2.05 8.99
C LEU A 103 4.30 1.84 7.61
N ARG A 104 3.73 0.90 6.85
CA ARG A 104 4.17 0.59 5.49
C ARG A 104 2.99 0.35 4.56
N ILE A 105 3.12 0.77 3.32
CA ILE A 105 2.21 0.43 2.22
C ILE A 105 3.05 -0.20 1.10
N GLU A 106 2.79 -1.46 0.79
CA GLU A 106 3.50 -2.20 -0.25
C GLU A 106 2.60 -2.41 -1.47
N PHE A 107 2.93 -1.76 -2.58
CA PHE A 107 2.15 -1.81 -3.82
C PHE A 107 2.53 -2.95 -4.77
N GLY A 108 3.55 -3.71 -4.48
CA GLY A 108 4.06 -4.80 -5.29
C GLY A 108 4.92 -4.31 -6.44
N LEU A 109 4.34 -3.96 -7.60
CA LEU A 109 5.11 -3.69 -8.82
C LEU A 109 5.20 -2.20 -9.15
N ASP A 110 6.41 -1.70 -9.39
CA ASP A 110 6.68 -0.35 -9.91
C ASP A 110 5.97 -0.08 -11.24
N ALA A 111 5.78 -1.13 -12.06
CA ALA A 111 5.11 -1.06 -13.35
C ALA A 111 3.68 -0.48 -13.29
N LEU A 112 3.03 -0.49 -12.12
CA LEU A 112 1.74 0.16 -11.91
C LEU A 112 1.81 1.69 -12.04
N PHE A 113 2.97 2.28 -11.79
CA PHE A 113 3.19 3.73 -11.74
C PHE A 113 4.13 4.23 -12.84
N LEU A 114 4.78 3.32 -13.55
CA LEU A 114 5.74 3.64 -14.60
C LEU A 114 5.11 3.45 -15.99
N PRO A 115 5.54 4.24 -16.98
CA PRO A 115 5.11 4.03 -18.35
C PRO A 115 5.73 2.75 -18.93
N ILE A 116 4.93 1.96 -19.67
CA ILE A 116 5.37 0.73 -20.34
C ILE A 116 5.80 1.08 -21.75
N PRO A 117 7.08 0.86 -22.15
CA PRO A 117 7.56 1.17 -23.48
C PRO A 117 6.77 0.45 -24.59
N GLY A 118 6.46 1.16 -25.67
CA GLY A 118 5.77 0.59 -26.83
C GLY A 118 4.26 0.36 -26.66
N ILE A 119 3.68 0.64 -25.48
CA ILE A 119 2.24 0.53 -25.26
C ILE A 119 1.58 1.91 -25.36
N GLU A 120 0.64 2.05 -26.30
CA GLU A 120 -0.13 3.28 -26.47
C GLU A 120 -0.95 3.61 -25.21
N GLY A 121 -1.00 4.88 -24.85
CA GLY A 121 -1.70 5.35 -23.65
C GLY A 121 -0.97 5.11 -22.32
N SER A 122 0.15 4.38 -22.32
CA SER A 122 0.91 3.99 -21.13
C SER A 122 1.36 5.19 -20.30
N LEU A 123 1.90 6.24 -20.92
CA LEU A 123 2.31 7.45 -20.22
C LEU A 123 1.14 8.11 -19.49
N ARG A 124 -0.02 8.23 -20.14
CA ARG A 124 -1.21 8.85 -19.56
C ARG A 124 -1.75 8.05 -18.37
N THR A 125 -1.82 6.73 -18.51
CA THR A 125 -2.34 5.85 -17.45
C THR A 125 -1.38 5.74 -16.27
N GLY A 126 -0.06 5.62 -16.51
CA GLY A 126 0.96 5.69 -15.47
C GLY A 126 0.92 7.01 -14.71
N GLN A 127 0.78 8.15 -15.41
CA GLN A 127 0.60 9.46 -14.78
C GLN A 127 -0.70 9.54 -13.96
N SER A 128 -1.78 8.87 -14.38
CA SER A 128 -3.03 8.80 -13.60
C SER A 128 -2.84 8.05 -12.29
N ASN A 129 -2.21 6.87 -12.33
CA ASN A 129 -1.89 6.10 -11.13
C ASN A 129 -0.95 6.87 -10.20
N LEU A 130 0.10 7.48 -10.75
CA LEU A 130 1.03 8.30 -9.98
C LEU A 130 0.32 9.48 -9.30
N ARG A 131 -0.61 10.14 -9.99
CA ARG A 131 -1.40 11.23 -9.39
C ARG A 131 -2.25 10.71 -8.22
N SER A 132 -2.86 9.54 -8.37
CA SER A 132 -3.59 8.90 -7.27
C SER A 132 -2.68 8.59 -6.08
N LEU A 133 -1.46 8.09 -6.32
CA LEU A 133 -0.45 7.87 -5.28
C LEU A 133 -0.07 9.17 -4.56
N LEU A 134 0.15 10.26 -5.31
CA LEU A 134 0.49 11.56 -4.71
C LEU A 134 -0.65 12.15 -3.87
N HIS A 135 -1.92 11.92 -4.27
CA HIS A 135 -3.08 12.30 -3.47
C HIS A 135 -3.11 11.48 -2.16
N LEU A 136 -2.94 10.15 -2.24
CA LEU A 136 -2.88 9.31 -1.04
C LEU A 136 -1.76 9.75 -0.09
N VAL A 137 -0.56 10.04 -0.61
CA VAL A 137 0.56 10.54 0.20
C VAL A 137 0.18 11.84 0.91
N LYS A 138 -0.47 12.78 0.21
CA LYS A 138 -0.93 14.03 0.80
C LYS A 138 -1.98 13.80 1.89
N ASP A 139 -2.98 12.95 1.62
CA ASP A 139 -4.04 12.63 2.59
C ASP A 139 -3.45 11.98 3.86
N LEU A 140 -2.43 11.12 3.69
CA LEU A 140 -1.69 10.54 4.81
C LEU A 140 -0.90 11.58 5.60
N GLU A 141 -0.22 12.52 4.93
CA GLU A 141 0.50 13.62 5.61
C GLU A 141 -0.45 14.55 6.40
N GLU A 142 -1.68 14.73 5.93
CA GLU A 142 -2.70 15.52 6.63
C GLU A 142 -3.32 14.75 7.82
N ALA A 143 -3.43 13.43 7.73
CA ALA A 143 -4.08 12.59 8.75
C ALA A 143 -3.14 12.09 9.85
N LEU A 144 -1.86 11.86 9.50
CA LEU A 144 -0.85 11.25 10.34
C LEU A 144 0.21 12.27 10.77
N ASP A 145 0.73 12.09 11.98
CA ASP A 145 1.91 12.82 12.46
C ASP A 145 3.17 12.11 11.95
N ILE A 146 3.61 12.46 10.74
CA ILE A 146 4.72 11.80 10.03
C ILE A 146 6.01 12.57 10.26
N GLU A 147 6.97 11.95 10.98
CA GLU A 147 8.31 12.50 11.18
C GLU A 147 9.20 12.35 9.93
N SER A 148 9.09 11.20 9.25
CA SER A 148 9.85 10.91 8.05
C SER A 148 9.09 9.95 7.15
N ARG A 149 9.35 10.03 5.85
CA ARG A 149 8.85 9.07 4.87
C ARG A 149 9.92 8.67 3.88
N GLN A 150 9.80 7.48 3.37
CA GLN A 150 10.66 6.94 2.32
C GLN A 150 9.79 6.27 1.26
N VAL A 151 10.20 6.36 0.00
CA VAL A 151 9.51 5.71 -1.12
C VAL A 151 10.54 4.90 -1.89
N TRP A 152 10.40 3.59 -1.86
CA TRP A 152 11.29 2.65 -2.49
C TRP A 152 10.64 2.01 -3.71
N SER A 153 11.45 1.70 -4.70
CA SER A 153 11.09 0.81 -5.80
C SER A 153 11.26 -0.65 -5.37
N GLU A 154 10.62 -1.58 -6.07
CA GLU A 154 10.80 -3.03 -5.88
C GLU A 154 12.26 -3.49 -6.04
N SER A 155 13.10 -2.70 -6.72
CA SER A 155 14.54 -2.92 -6.87
C SER A 155 15.37 -2.41 -5.68
N GLY A 156 14.75 -1.83 -4.65
CA GLY A 156 15.44 -1.18 -3.53
C GLY A 156 15.99 0.22 -3.83
N ALA A 157 15.82 0.72 -5.06
CA ALA A 157 16.22 2.07 -5.44
C ALA A 157 15.21 3.12 -4.96
N ASN A 158 15.63 4.39 -4.87
CA ASN A 158 14.74 5.50 -4.61
C ASN A 158 13.74 5.64 -5.77
N PHE A 159 12.43 5.49 -5.50
CA PHE A 159 11.41 5.49 -6.54
C PHE A 159 11.34 6.81 -7.33
N ALA A 160 11.63 7.95 -6.70
CA ALA A 160 11.66 9.24 -7.39
C ALA A 160 12.78 9.29 -8.47
N GLU A 161 13.90 8.61 -8.25
CA GLU A 161 14.96 8.49 -9.25
C GLU A 161 14.55 7.56 -10.39
N VAL A 162 13.93 6.42 -10.07
CA VAL A 162 13.39 5.47 -11.06
C VAL A 162 12.36 6.18 -11.96
N LEU A 163 11.44 6.95 -11.35
CA LEU A 163 10.43 7.71 -12.06
C LEU A 163 11.06 8.79 -12.97
N ARG A 164 12.05 9.52 -12.47
CA ARG A 164 12.76 10.55 -13.25
C ARG A 164 13.45 9.95 -14.49
N MET A 165 14.11 8.80 -14.32
CA MET A 165 14.75 8.10 -15.44
C MET A 165 13.73 7.61 -16.47
N ALA A 166 12.63 7.00 -16.02
CA ALA A 166 11.57 6.51 -16.89
C ALA A 166 10.92 7.65 -17.69
N LEU A 167 10.60 8.79 -17.06
CA LEU A 167 10.01 9.96 -17.74
C LEU A 167 11.02 10.67 -18.64
N GLY A 168 12.31 10.69 -18.31
CA GLY A 168 13.37 11.25 -19.13
C GLY A 168 13.52 10.57 -20.48
N THR A 169 13.35 9.26 -20.53
CA THR A 169 13.39 8.46 -21.77
C THR A 169 12.20 8.76 -22.70
N TYR A 170 11.06 9.22 -22.20
CA TYR A 170 9.90 9.58 -23.01
C TYR A 170 9.95 10.99 -23.63
N ASN A 171 10.80 11.87 -23.09
CA ASN A 171 10.96 13.24 -23.60
C ASN A 171 12.02 13.36 -24.71
N VAL A 172 12.66 12.27 -25.13
CA VAL A 172 13.75 12.25 -26.13
C VAL A 172 13.32 11.70 -27.50
N ASN A 173 12.04 11.34 -27.68
CA ASN A 173 11.50 10.86 -28.94
C ASN A 173 10.46 11.82 -29.55
#